data_3926a458f3926639c65ec7493e5912fe
#
_entry.id   3926a458f3926639c65ec7493e5912fe
#
_cell.length_a   1.000
_cell.length_b   1.000
_cell.length_c   1.000
_cell.angle_alpha   90.00
_cell.angle_beta   90.00
_cell.angle_gamma   90.00
#
_symmetry.space_group_name_H-M   'P 1'
#
loop_
_entity.id
_entity.type
_entity.pdbx_description
1 polymer ?
#
loop_
_entity_poly.entity_id
_entity_poly.type
_entity_poly.pdbx_seq_one_letter_code
_entity_poly.pdbx_strand_id
1 'polypeptide(L)'
;RPGRDTPEVVAEIVPDVIRGFPWPKSMRWGKASAEPGALRWVRPLHSILCTFGPETEMPDVVRFEVGGIASSDVTFGHRFMAPGLILVRRYDDYVTSLEQAKVVLDLDRRKDIILNEARNLAFAQGLELVEDEALLEEVAGLVEWPVVLMGSFDEAFLAVPPEVIRATIRANQKCFVLRDPRTDKLANRFILVSNLAAKDGGETIVGGNERVVRARLSDAKFFWETDQKVKLEDRLEKLKSIVFHEKLGTQYERVERIAALAEELAP
;
A
#
# COMPACT_ATOMS: atom_id res chain seq x y z
N ARG A 1 -36.60 26.97 15.93
CA ARG A 1 -35.55 27.93 15.57
C ARG A 1 -35.18 27.70 14.10
N PRO A 2 -35.03 28.74 13.27
CA PRO A 2 -34.48 28.58 11.94
C PRO A 2 -33.05 28.03 12.06
N GLY A 3 -32.69 27.09 11.16
CA GLY A 3 -31.34 26.59 11.06
C GLY A 3 -30.37 27.66 10.55
N ARG A 4 -29.08 27.37 10.64
CA ARG A 4 -28.04 28.14 9.94
C ARG A 4 -27.92 27.69 8.48
N ASP A 5 -27.42 28.53 7.64
CA ASP A 5 -27.15 28.18 6.26
C ASP A 5 -26.08 27.07 6.15
N THR A 6 -26.34 26.07 5.29
CA THR A 6 -25.47 24.88 5.21
C THR A 6 -24.02 25.23 4.80
N PRO A 7 -23.75 26.07 3.77
CA PRO A 7 -22.39 26.49 3.45
C PRO A 7 -21.62 27.12 4.61
N GLU A 8 -22.27 27.94 5.43
CA GLU A 8 -21.64 28.56 6.61
C GLU A 8 -21.23 27.51 7.63
N VAL A 9 -22.12 26.55 7.91
CA VAL A 9 -21.85 25.45 8.86
C VAL A 9 -20.72 24.55 8.35
N VAL A 10 -20.69 24.22 7.06
CA VAL A 10 -19.64 23.44 6.43
C VAL A 10 -18.30 24.18 6.50
N ALA A 11 -18.28 25.48 6.20
CA ALA A 11 -17.06 26.32 6.28
C ALA A 11 -16.47 26.38 7.68
N GLU A 12 -17.27 26.22 8.72
CA GLU A 12 -16.85 26.19 10.12
C GLU A 12 -16.33 24.79 10.54
N ILE A 13 -17.07 23.73 10.19
CA ILE A 13 -16.80 22.37 10.69
C ILE A 13 -15.63 21.73 9.94
N VAL A 14 -15.55 21.85 8.62
CA VAL A 14 -14.56 21.11 7.80
C VAL A 14 -13.12 21.48 8.16
N PRO A 15 -12.74 22.74 8.41
CA PRO A 15 -11.41 23.08 8.90
C PRO A 15 -11.02 22.35 10.20
N ASP A 16 -11.95 22.23 11.14
CA ASP A 16 -11.68 21.55 12.41
C ASP A 16 -11.57 20.04 12.24
N VAL A 17 -12.39 19.43 11.37
CA VAL A 17 -12.26 18.02 10.97
C VAL A 17 -10.90 17.76 10.34
N ILE A 18 -10.44 18.62 9.41
CA ILE A 18 -9.14 18.46 8.76
C ILE A 18 -8.00 18.56 9.78
N ARG A 19 -8.04 19.54 10.70
CA ARG A 19 -7.00 19.69 11.73
C ARG A 19 -6.99 18.58 12.76
N GLY A 20 -8.17 18.10 13.15
CA GLY A 20 -8.37 17.09 14.17
C GLY A 20 -8.36 15.64 13.65
N PHE A 21 -8.12 15.40 12.37
CA PHE A 21 -8.24 14.06 11.77
C PHE A 21 -7.24 13.08 12.42
N PRO A 22 -7.69 11.93 12.97
CA PRO A 22 -6.87 11.02 13.77
C PRO A 22 -6.00 10.09 12.90
N TRP A 23 -5.09 10.65 12.10
CA TRP A 23 -4.17 9.85 11.30
C TRP A 23 -3.25 9.00 12.19
N PRO A 24 -3.16 7.68 11.99
CA PRO A 24 -2.20 6.82 12.70
C PRO A 24 -0.74 7.25 12.47
N LYS A 25 -0.45 7.70 11.25
CA LYS A 25 0.81 8.32 10.85
C LYS A 25 0.52 9.55 10.01
N SER A 26 1.22 10.62 10.28
CA SER A 26 1.08 11.87 9.53
C SER A 26 2.44 12.51 9.32
N MET A 27 2.54 13.37 8.31
CA MET A 27 3.74 14.11 7.99
C MET A 27 3.48 15.63 8.03
N ARG A 28 4.55 16.38 8.09
CA ARG A 28 4.60 17.82 7.87
C ARG A 28 5.37 18.06 6.58
N TRP A 29 5.15 19.19 5.94
CA TRP A 29 5.82 19.55 4.69
C TRP A 29 5.98 21.06 4.54
N GLY A 30 6.92 21.46 3.69
CA GLY A 30 7.19 22.86 3.38
C GLY A 30 7.83 23.63 4.53
N LYS A 31 8.09 24.92 4.29
CA LYS A 31 8.76 25.80 5.26
C LYS A 31 7.92 26.04 6.52
N ALA A 32 6.59 26.13 6.36
CA ALA A 32 5.65 26.33 7.47
C ALA A 32 5.62 25.14 8.46
N SER A 33 6.17 23.99 8.08
CA SER A 33 6.21 22.80 8.94
C SER A 33 7.10 22.93 10.19
N ALA A 34 7.97 23.93 10.23
CA ALA A 34 8.81 24.23 11.38
C ALA A 34 8.03 24.92 12.52
N GLU A 35 6.91 25.57 12.19
CA GLU A 35 6.13 26.32 13.17
C GLU A 35 5.31 25.41 14.09
N PRO A 36 5.15 25.77 15.38
CA PRO A 36 4.24 25.10 16.28
C PRO A 36 2.80 25.11 15.72
N GLY A 37 2.09 23.98 15.75
CA GLY A 37 0.72 23.90 15.24
C GLY A 37 0.59 23.76 13.71
N ALA A 38 1.69 23.60 12.98
CA ALA A 38 1.67 23.36 11.53
C ALA A 38 0.77 22.18 11.17
N LEU A 39 0.03 22.30 10.06
CA LEU A 39 -0.86 21.27 9.55
C LEU A 39 -0.14 19.94 9.36
N ARG A 40 -0.78 18.88 9.81
CA ARG A 40 -0.32 17.49 9.63
C ARG A 40 -1.36 16.71 8.86
N TRP A 41 -0.92 15.96 7.86
CA TRP A 41 -1.78 15.10 7.06
C TRP A 41 -1.05 13.80 6.70
N VAL A 42 -1.78 12.77 6.26
CA VAL A 42 -1.15 11.48 5.87
C VAL A 42 -0.13 11.66 4.74
N ARG A 43 -0.37 12.58 3.83
CA ARG A 43 0.53 13.03 2.76
C ARG A 43 0.40 14.56 2.62
N PRO A 44 1.33 15.28 1.95
CA PRO A 44 1.19 16.70 1.71
C PRO A 44 -0.14 17.03 1.04
N LEU A 45 -0.95 17.86 1.70
CA LEU A 45 -2.21 18.35 1.16
C LEU A 45 -1.90 19.51 0.20
N HIS A 46 -2.42 19.43 -1.04
CA HIS A 46 -2.15 20.42 -2.09
C HIS A 46 -3.36 21.26 -2.45
N SER A 47 -4.57 20.68 -2.35
CA SER A 47 -5.82 21.36 -2.67
C SER A 47 -6.96 20.81 -1.83
N ILE A 48 -7.99 21.61 -1.67
CA ILE A 48 -9.23 21.24 -1.01
C ILE A 48 -10.35 21.58 -1.97
N LEU A 49 -11.13 20.56 -2.38
CA LEU A 49 -12.32 20.75 -3.19
C LEU A 49 -13.53 20.69 -2.26
N CYS A 50 -14.34 21.76 -2.28
CA CYS A 50 -15.57 21.80 -1.49
C CYS A 50 -16.62 22.66 -2.22
N THR A 51 -17.62 22.00 -2.76
CA THR A 51 -18.76 22.65 -3.44
C THR A 51 -20.07 22.21 -2.79
N PHE A 52 -21.05 23.10 -2.78
CA PHE A 52 -22.39 22.80 -2.27
C PHE A 52 -23.45 23.53 -3.11
N GLY A 53 -24.53 22.84 -3.44
CA GLY A 53 -25.63 23.43 -4.19
C GLY A 53 -26.68 22.38 -4.57
N PRO A 54 -27.88 22.78 -5.01
CA PRO A 54 -28.92 21.88 -5.49
C PRO A 54 -28.50 21.20 -6.81
N GLU A 55 -29.07 20.05 -7.10
CA GLU A 55 -28.79 19.29 -8.33
C GLU A 55 -29.12 20.05 -9.62
N THR A 56 -30.03 20.99 -9.53
CA THR A 56 -30.55 21.75 -10.70
C THR A 56 -29.77 23.02 -11.01
N GLU A 57 -28.91 23.48 -10.11
CA GLU A 57 -28.17 24.72 -10.25
C GLU A 57 -26.65 24.49 -10.20
N MET A 58 -25.87 25.48 -10.58
CA MET A 58 -24.43 25.46 -10.41
C MET A 58 -24.10 25.54 -8.92
N PRO A 59 -23.34 24.58 -8.35
CA PRO A 59 -22.96 24.61 -6.94
C PRO A 59 -21.99 25.76 -6.68
N ASP A 60 -22.13 26.36 -5.52
CA ASP A 60 -21.21 27.38 -5.02
C ASP A 60 -19.99 26.70 -4.33
N VAL A 61 -18.85 27.39 -4.38
CA VAL A 61 -17.68 27.00 -3.61
C VAL A 61 -17.89 27.40 -2.16
N VAL A 62 -17.87 26.43 -1.26
CA VAL A 62 -17.85 26.69 0.18
C VAL A 62 -16.47 27.17 0.58
N ARG A 63 -16.34 28.43 0.94
CA ARG A 63 -15.07 29.12 1.14
C ARG A 63 -14.55 28.98 2.55
N PHE A 64 -13.37 28.36 2.69
CA PHE A 64 -12.57 28.30 3.93
C PHE A 64 -11.10 28.06 3.59
N GLU A 65 -10.24 28.13 4.59
CA GLU A 65 -8.79 27.91 4.44
C GLU A 65 -8.25 27.05 5.58
N VAL A 66 -7.35 26.13 5.26
CA VAL A 66 -6.64 25.31 6.24
C VAL A 66 -5.16 25.23 5.87
N GLY A 67 -4.30 25.73 6.77
CA GLY A 67 -2.85 25.66 6.58
C GLY A 67 -2.33 26.38 5.33
N GLY A 68 -2.97 27.50 4.93
CA GLY A 68 -2.64 28.26 3.73
C GLY A 68 -3.23 27.69 2.44
N ILE A 69 -4.11 26.67 2.53
CA ILE A 69 -4.77 26.05 1.38
C ILE A 69 -6.24 26.48 1.39
N ALA A 70 -6.64 27.29 0.42
CA ALA A 70 -8.03 27.69 0.25
C ALA A 70 -8.84 26.60 -0.44
N SER A 71 -10.09 26.44 -0.01
CA SER A 71 -11.06 25.57 -0.71
C SER A 71 -11.42 26.12 -2.09
N SER A 72 -11.69 25.23 -3.03
CA SER A 72 -12.00 25.56 -4.42
C SER A 72 -12.95 24.55 -5.06
N ASP A 73 -13.23 24.73 -6.33
CA ASP A 73 -13.95 23.79 -7.22
C ASP A 73 -12.99 23.04 -8.17
N VAL A 74 -11.69 22.99 -7.82
CA VAL A 74 -10.64 22.48 -8.69
C VAL A 74 -10.01 21.22 -8.12
N THR A 75 -9.79 20.22 -8.98
CA THR A 75 -8.96 19.05 -8.71
C THR A 75 -7.98 18.78 -9.87
N PHE A 76 -7.20 17.72 -9.76
CA PHE A 76 -6.20 17.35 -10.77
C PHE A 76 -6.33 15.86 -11.12
N GLY A 77 -6.00 15.55 -12.36
CA GLY A 77 -5.90 14.17 -12.83
C GLY A 77 -4.60 13.50 -12.41
N HIS A 78 -4.34 12.33 -12.99
CA HIS A 78 -3.14 11.57 -12.75
C HIS A 78 -1.88 12.37 -13.09
N ARG A 79 -0.96 12.46 -12.13
CA ARG A 79 0.20 13.35 -12.14
C ARG A 79 1.02 13.32 -13.43
N PHE A 80 1.17 12.16 -14.06
CA PHE A 80 2.01 11.97 -15.25
C PHE A 80 1.20 11.76 -16.53
N MET A 81 0.06 11.07 -16.45
CA MET A 81 -0.74 10.71 -17.63
C MET A 81 -1.77 11.78 -18.01
N ALA A 82 -2.24 12.56 -17.03
CA ALA A 82 -3.22 13.62 -17.23
C ALA A 82 -3.05 14.74 -16.18
N PRO A 83 -1.94 15.51 -16.21
CA PRO A 83 -1.61 16.48 -15.16
C PRO A 83 -2.45 17.75 -15.18
N GLY A 84 -3.49 17.80 -16.01
CA GLY A 84 -4.35 18.96 -16.18
C GLY A 84 -5.23 19.27 -14.98
N LEU A 85 -5.62 20.53 -14.88
CA LEU A 85 -6.60 21.03 -13.92
C LEU A 85 -8.00 20.61 -14.37
N ILE A 86 -8.82 20.16 -13.42
CA ILE A 86 -10.21 19.75 -13.63
C ILE A 86 -11.11 20.65 -12.80
N LEU A 87 -12.04 21.34 -13.47
CA LEU A 87 -13.10 22.08 -12.83
C LEU A 87 -14.23 21.11 -12.48
N VAL A 88 -14.56 21.06 -11.20
CA VAL A 88 -15.59 20.15 -10.69
C VAL A 88 -16.83 20.95 -10.33
N ARG A 89 -17.96 20.52 -10.87
CA ARG A 89 -19.26 21.11 -10.58
C ARG A 89 -20.04 20.23 -9.60
N ARG A 90 -20.19 18.95 -9.93
CA ARG A 90 -20.99 17.99 -9.18
C ARG A 90 -20.22 16.70 -8.97
N TYR A 91 -20.72 15.84 -8.08
CA TYR A 91 -20.08 14.55 -7.79
C TYR A 91 -19.97 13.65 -9.02
N ASP A 92 -21.02 13.56 -9.85
CA ASP A 92 -21.00 12.72 -11.06
C ASP A 92 -19.99 13.25 -12.09
N ASP A 93 -19.92 14.56 -12.27
CA ASP A 93 -18.91 15.20 -13.12
C ASP A 93 -17.49 14.93 -12.55
N TYR A 94 -17.34 14.98 -11.23
CA TYR A 94 -16.07 14.71 -10.55
C TYR A 94 -15.58 13.30 -10.83
N VAL A 95 -16.41 12.29 -10.59
CA VAL A 95 -16.07 10.88 -10.82
C VAL A 95 -15.70 10.64 -12.28
N THR A 96 -16.55 11.10 -13.21
CA THR A 96 -16.36 10.93 -14.65
C THR A 96 -15.07 11.63 -15.15
N SER A 97 -14.84 12.87 -14.70
CA SER A 97 -13.67 13.64 -15.10
C SER A 97 -12.37 13.04 -14.55
N LEU A 98 -12.39 12.53 -13.32
CA LEU A 98 -11.25 11.83 -12.74
C LEU A 98 -10.92 10.56 -13.53
N GLU A 99 -11.90 9.77 -13.92
CA GLU A 99 -11.67 8.55 -14.70
C GLU A 99 -11.08 8.86 -16.07
N GLN A 100 -11.59 9.87 -16.77
CA GLN A 100 -11.02 10.36 -18.03
C GLN A 100 -9.58 10.85 -17.84
N ALA A 101 -9.30 11.45 -16.68
CA ALA A 101 -7.97 11.91 -16.27
C ALA A 101 -7.14 10.83 -15.54
N LYS A 102 -7.44 9.55 -15.75
CA LYS A 102 -6.64 8.41 -15.25
C LYS A 102 -6.58 8.31 -13.72
N VAL A 103 -7.71 8.55 -13.07
CA VAL A 103 -7.90 8.35 -11.63
C VAL A 103 -9.21 7.60 -11.39
N VAL A 104 -9.11 6.39 -10.87
CA VAL A 104 -10.27 5.60 -10.40
C VAL A 104 -10.49 5.93 -8.93
N LEU A 105 -11.52 6.71 -8.63
CA LEU A 105 -11.79 7.19 -7.27
C LEU A 105 -12.20 6.07 -6.31
N ASP A 106 -13.06 5.18 -6.77
CA ASP A 106 -13.62 4.09 -5.97
C ASP A 106 -12.59 3.00 -5.69
N LEU A 107 -12.41 2.65 -4.41
CA LEU A 107 -11.43 1.66 -3.97
C LEU A 107 -11.81 0.23 -4.41
N ASP A 108 -13.10 -0.12 -4.29
CA ASP A 108 -13.57 -1.47 -4.65
C ASP A 108 -13.45 -1.69 -6.15
N ARG A 109 -13.74 -0.67 -6.94
CA ARG A 109 -13.50 -0.72 -8.39
C ARG A 109 -12.02 -0.89 -8.73
N ARG A 110 -11.08 -0.26 -7.99
CA ARG A 110 -9.64 -0.52 -8.18
C ARG A 110 -9.26 -1.97 -7.86
N LYS A 111 -9.82 -2.52 -6.77
CA LYS A 111 -9.63 -3.95 -6.41
C LYS A 111 -10.15 -4.88 -7.51
N ASP A 112 -11.34 -4.62 -8.03
CA ASP A 112 -11.92 -5.41 -9.12
C ASP A 112 -11.07 -5.38 -10.39
N ILE A 113 -10.56 -4.21 -10.78
CA ILE A 113 -9.64 -4.07 -11.92
C ILE A 113 -8.39 -4.92 -11.70
N ILE A 114 -7.75 -4.79 -10.52
CA ILE A 114 -6.54 -5.53 -10.18
C ILE A 114 -6.79 -7.04 -10.24
N LEU A 115 -7.84 -7.53 -9.60
CA LEU A 115 -8.14 -8.96 -9.57
C LEU A 115 -8.46 -9.53 -10.96
N ASN A 116 -9.30 -8.84 -11.71
CA ASN A 116 -9.71 -9.32 -13.03
C ASN A 116 -8.50 -9.37 -13.99
N GLU A 117 -7.71 -8.31 -14.04
CA GLU A 117 -6.50 -8.27 -14.88
C GLU A 117 -5.45 -9.31 -14.43
N ALA A 118 -5.23 -9.45 -13.12
CA ALA A 118 -4.29 -10.43 -12.58
C ALA A 118 -4.71 -11.88 -12.92
N ARG A 119 -6.01 -12.20 -12.79
CA ARG A 119 -6.55 -13.50 -13.17
C ARG A 119 -6.45 -13.75 -14.67
N ASN A 120 -6.72 -12.75 -15.50
CA ASN A 120 -6.59 -12.84 -16.96
C ASN A 120 -5.14 -13.12 -17.38
N LEU A 121 -4.17 -12.39 -16.80
CA LEU A 121 -2.75 -12.61 -17.07
C LEU A 121 -2.29 -14.00 -16.60
N ALA A 122 -2.72 -14.44 -15.42
CA ALA A 122 -2.42 -15.78 -14.91
C ALA A 122 -3.01 -16.87 -15.83
N PHE A 123 -4.29 -16.75 -16.19
CA PHE A 123 -4.98 -17.70 -17.06
C PHE A 123 -4.31 -17.81 -18.43
N ALA A 124 -3.86 -16.69 -19.02
CA ALA A 124 -3.15 -16.70 -20.30
C ALA A 124 -1.83 -17.52 -20.26
N GLN A 125 -1.28 -17.75 -19.07
CA GLN A 125 -0.09 -18.59 -18.84
C GLN A 125 -0.41 -20.00 -18.32
N GLY A 126 -1.71 -20.36 -18.22
CA GLY A 126 -2.14 -21.61 -17.63
C GLY A 126 -1.90 -21.68 -16.11
N LEU A 127 -1.85 -20.54 -15.45
CA LEU A 127 -1.59 -20.38 -14.03
C LEU A 127 -2.83 -19.82 -13.31
N GLU A 128 -2.79 -19.86 -11.99
CA GLU A 128 -3.79 -19.24 -11.12
C GLU A 128 -3.16 -18.22 -10.18
N LEU A 129 -3.90 -17.15 -9.91
CA LEU A 129 -3.54 -16.15 -8.91
C LEU A 129 -3.69 -16.75 -7.50
N VAL A 130 -2.66 -16.64 -6.67
CA VAL A 130 -2.81 -16.90 -5.23
C VAL A 130 -3.40 -15.65 -4.58
N GLU A 131 -4.67 -15.70 -4.26
CA GLU A 131 -5.40 -14.56 -3.70
C GLU A 131 -4.88 -14.19 -2.29
N ASP A 132 -4.83 -12.88 -2.04
CA ASP A 132 -4.41 -12.29 -0.77
C ASP A 132 -5.19 -10.97 -0.60
N GLU A 133 -6.30 -11.04 0.12
CA GLU A 133 -7.21 -9.90 0.31
C GLU A 133 -6.53 -8.71 1.00
N ALA A 134 -5.70 -8.98 2.01
CA ALA A 134 -4.98 -7.92 2.71
C ALA A 134 -3.95 -7.23 1.81
N LEU A 135 -3.29 -7.97 0.93
CA LEU A 135 -2.39 -7.40 -0.07
C LEU A 135 -3.15 -6.60 -1.12
N LEU A 136 -4.30 -7.11 -1.56
CA LEU A 136 -5.16 -6.42 -2.53
C LEU A 136 -5.64 -5.06 -2.01
N GLU A 137 -6.11 -5.02 -0.76
CA GLU A 137 -6.50 -3.79 -0.08
C GLU A 137 -5.35 -2.78 -0.01
N GLU A 138 -4.16 -3.25 0.40
CA GLU A 138 -2.97 -2.42 0.45
C GLU A 138 -2.59 -1.88 -0.93
N VAL A 139 -2.51 -2.74 -1.94
CA VAL A 139 -2.08 -2.36 -3.29
C VAL A 139 -3.09 -1.43 -3.96
N ALA A 140 -4.39 -1.69 -3.83
CA ALA A 140 -5.44 -0.81 -4.35
C ALA A 140 -5.39 0.59 -3.71
N GLY A 141 -4.94 0.69 -2.46
CA GLY A 141 -4.69 1.97 -1.78
C GLY A 141 -3.43 2.71 -2.23
N LEU A 142 -2.50 2.04 -2.93
CA LEU A 142 -1.24 2.63 -3.40
C LEU A 142 -1.32 3.21 -4.82
N VAL A 143 -2.37 2.92 -5.57
CA VAL A 143 -2.52 3.31 -6.98
C VAL A 143 -3.81 4.06 -7.22
N GLU A 144 -3.79 5.00 -8.17
CA GLU A 144 -4.96 5.74 -8.66
C GLU A 144 -5.49 5.14 -9.96
N TRP A 145 -4.59 4.60 -10.77
CA TRP A 145 -4.87 3.97 -12.06
C TRP A 145 -4.13 2.64 -12.15
N PRO A 146 -4.75 1.55 -11.70
CA PRO A 146 -4.08 0.26 -11.66
C PRO A 146 -3.73 -0.24 -13.06
N VAL A 147 -2.46 -0.57 -13.28
CA VAL A 147 -1.93 -1.23 -14.46
C VAL A 147 -1.26 -2.52 -14.00
N VAL A 148 -1.87 -3.65 -14.31
CA VAL A 148 -1.41 -4.96 -13.85
C VAL A 148 -0.42 -5.53 -14.84
N LEU A 149 0.75 -5.94 -14.34
CA LEU A 149 1.84 -6.48 -15.13
C LEU A 149 2.31 -7.81 -14.54
N MET A 150 2.91 -8.64 -15.37
CA MET A 150 3.49 -9.93 -14.93
C MET A 150 5.00 -9.91 -15.09
N GLY A 151 5.70 -10.34 -14.04
CA GLY A 151 7.14 -10.57 -14.07
C GLY A 151 7.49 -12.02 -13.76
N SER A 152 8.77 -12.33 -13.85
CA SER A 152 9.33 -13.65 -13.61
C SER A 152 10.58 -13.60 -12.73
N PHE A 153 10.91 -14.74 -12.16
CA PHE A 153 12.16 -14.95 -11.45
C PHE A 153 12.76 -16.33 -11.80
N ASP A 154 14.01 -16.54 -11.48
CA ASP A 154 14.73 -17.77 -11.78
C ASP A 154 14.09 -18.96 -11.05
N GLU A 155 13.82 -20.06 -11.78
CA GLU A 155 13.25 -21.30 -11.22
C GLU A 155 14.09 -21.88 -10.08
N ALA A 156 15.39 -21.63 -10.05
CA ALA A 156 16.27 -22.08 -8.98
C ALA A 156 15.85 -21.57 -7.59
N PHE A 157 15.05 -20.51 -7.52
CA PHE A 157 14.50 -20.02 -6.26
C PHE A 157 13.29 -20.84 -5.75
N LEU A 158 12.66 -21.64 -6.60
CA LEU A 158 11.58 -22.53 -6.19
C LEU A 158 12.05 -23.68 -5.26
N ALA A 159 13.37 -23.83 -5.09
CA ALA A 159 13.94 -24.71 -4.06
C ALA A 159 13.77 -24.17 -2.62
N VAL A 160 13.48 -22.88 -2.49
CA VAL A 160 13.13 -22.24 -1.19
C VAL A 160 11.65 -22.53 -0.89
N PRO A 161 11.27 -22.74 0.39
CA PRO A 161 9.88 -22.99 0.74
C PRO A 161 8.91 -21.92 0.17
N PRO A 162 7.75 -22.33 -0.34
CA PRO A 162 6.80 -21.43 -0.99
C PRO A 162 6.31 -20.31 -0.07
N GLU A 163 6.21 -20.56 1.23
CA GLU A 163 5.84 -19.59 2.24
C GLU A 163 6.88 -18.45 2.34
N VAL A 164 8.17 -18.79 2.26
CA VAL A 164 9.28 -17.81 2.28
C VAL A 164 9.28 -16.97 1.01
N ILE A 165 9.07 -17.61 -0.15
CA ILE A 165 8.97 -16.90 -1.44
C ILE A 165 7.79 -15.93 -1.39
N ARG A 166 6.60 -16.40 -1.00
CA ARG A 166 5.38 -15.58 -0.89
C ARG A 166 5.57 -14.41 0.06
N ALA A 167 6.08 -14.66 1.26
CA ALA A 167 6.33 -13.63 2.26
C ALA A 167 7.33 -12.58 1.76
N THR A 168 8.41 -13.00 1.10
CA THR A 168 9.45 -12.14 0.56
C THR A 168 8.89 -11.21 -0.53
N ILE A 169 8.18 -11.76 -1.52
CA ILE A 169 7.61 -11.01 -2.65
C ILE A 169 6.51 -10.05 -2.15
N ARG A 170 5.65 -10.52 -1.26
CA ARG A 170 4.58 -9.73 -0.64
C ARG A 170 5.12 -8.56 0.18
N ALA A 171 6.02 -8.83 1.10
CA ALA A 171 6.50 -7.83 2.05
C ALA A 171 7.36 -6.74 1.38
N ASN A 172 8.23 -7.14 0.46
CA ASN A 172 9.21 -6.21 -0.13
C ASN A 172 8.68 -5.48 -1.36
N GLN A 173 7.91 -6.15 -2.23
CA GLN A 173 7.50 -5.60 -3.52
C GLN A 173 5.99 -5.43 -3.69
N LYS A 174 5.19 -5.85 -2.71
CA LYS A 174 3.72 -5.78 -2.78
C LYS A 174 3.17 -6.47 -4.03
N CYS A 175 3.76 -7.61 -4.39
CA CYS A 175 3.38 -8.40 -5.54
C CYS A 175 2.67 -9.69 -5.11
N PHE A 176 1.81 -10.18 -6.00
CA PHE A 176 1.09 -11.45 -5.82
C PHE A 176 1.88 -12.57 -6.49
N VAL A 177 1.81 -13.76 -5.92
CA VAL A 177 2.40 -14.96 -6.50
C VAL A 177 1.37 -15.77 -7.29
N LEU A 178 1.87 -16.60 -8.22
CA LEU A 178 1.04 -17.48 -9.04
C LEU A 178 1.35 -18.95 -8.72
N ARG A 179 0.38 -19.82 -8.96
CA ARG A 179 0.55 -21.27 -8.84
C ARG A 179 0.14 -22.00 -10.11
N ASP A 180 0.70 -23.17 -10.34
CA ASP A 180 0.24 -24.12 -11.37
C ASP A 180 -0.94 -24.93 -10.80
N PRO A 181 -2.17 -24.82 -11.35
CA PRO A 181 -3.35 -25.52 -10.83
C PRO A 181 -3.25 -27.04 -10.92
N ARG A 182 -2.37 -27.59 -11.79
CA ARG A 182 -2.20 -29.03 -11.96
C ARG A 182 -1.36 -29.66 -10.85
N THR A 183 -0.41 -28.89 -10.30
CA THR A 183 0.56 -29.36 -9.31
C THR A 183 0.37 -28.74 -7.94
N ASP A 184 -0.42 -27.68 -7.85
CA ASP A 184 -0.62 -26.81 -6.68
C ASP A 184 0.67 -26.16 -6.16
N LYS A 185 1.73 -26.15 -6.98
CA LYS A 185 3.02 -25.55 -6.63
C LYS A 185 3.10 -24.09 -7.13
N LEU A 186 3.89 -23.27 -6.43
CA LEU A 186 4.20 -21.94 -6.90
C LEU A 186 4.89 -21.99 -8.26
N ALA A 187 4.47 -21.08 -9.13
CA ALA A 187 5.16 -20.81 -10.39
C ALA A 187 6.23 -19.71 -10.18
N ASN A 188 7.22 -19.68 -11.06
CA ASN A 188 8.25 -18.65 -11.07
C ASN A 188 7.75 -17.35 -11.74
N ARG A 189 6.52 -16.97 -11.43
CA ARG A 189 5.84 -15.77 -11.94
C ARG A 189 5.22 -14.98 -10.79
N PHE A 190 5.15 -13.68 -10.96
CA PHE A 190 4.48 -12.80 -10.01
C PHE A 190 3.71 -11.70 -10.73
N ILE A 191 2.67 -11.20 -10.09
CA ILE A 191 1.90 -10.04 -10.55
C ILE A 191 2.33 -8.81 -9.74
N LEU A 192 2.60 -7.74 -10.45
CA LEU A 192 2.83 -6.41 -9.89
C LEU A 192 1.78 -5.42 -10.42
N VAL A 193 1.51 -4.38 -9.65
CA VAL A 193 0.57 -3.32 -10.03
C VAL A 193 1.32 -2.00 -10.10
N SER A 194 1.32 -1.40 -11.28
CA SER A 194 1.87 -0.08 -11.52
C SER A 194 0.76 0.98 -11.46
N ASN A 195 1.12 2.20 -11.05
CA ASN A 195 0.24 3.38 -11.17
C ASN A 195 0.44 4.14 -12.49
N LEU A 196 1.09 3.53 -13.47
CA LEU A 196 1.45 4.19 -14.72
C LEU A 196 1.32 3.22 -15.89
N ALA A 197 0.57 3.61 -16.92
CA ALA A 197 0.61 2.99 -18.22
C ALA A 197 1.84 3.53 -18.99
N ALA A 198 2.93 2.75 -18.96
CA ALA A 198 4.18 3.12 -19.61
C ALA A 198 4.10 2.98 -21.13
N LYS A 199 4.85 3.83 -21.85
CA LYS A 199 4.86 3.85 -23.34
C LYS A 199 5.46 2.58 -23.94
N ASP A 200 6.32 1.90 -23.21
CA ASP A 200 6.95 0.62 -23.58
C ASP A 200 6.13 -0.62 -23.20
N GLY A 201 4.84 -0.43 -22.88
CA GLY A 201 3.97 -1.53 -22.41
C GLY A 201 4.32 -2.04 -21.02
N GLY A 202 5.20 -1.37 -20.28
CA GLY A 202 5.63 -1.74 -18.94
C GLY A 202 6.89 -2.59 -18.86
N GLU A 203 7.59 -2.82 -19.96
CA GLU A 203 8.80 -3.66 -20.03
C GLU A 203 9.88 -3.18 -19.04
N THR A 204 10.15 -1.88 -19.01
CA THR A 204 11.12 -1.29 -18.06
C THR A 204 10.69 -1.45 -16.62
N ILE A 205 9.39 -1.32 -16.34
CA ILE A 205 8.81 -1.49 -14.99
C ILE A 205 8.96 -2.95 -14.54
N VAL A 206 8.61 -3.90 -15.39
CA VAL A 206 8.74 -5.34 -15.12
C VAL A 206 10.19 -5.69 -14.84
N GLY A 207 11.12 -5.34 -15.75
CA GLY A 207 12.55 -5.64 -15.60
C GLY A 207 13.18 -5.01 -14.36
N GLY A 208 12.70 -3.82 -13.95
CA GLY A 208 13.10 -3.20 -12.70
C GLY A 208 12.67 -4.02 -11.48
N ASN A 209 11.42 -4.46 -11.44
CA ASN A 209 10.88 -5.29 -10.37
C ASN A 209 11.51 -6.69 -10.33
N GLU A 210 11.75 -7.33 -11.47
CA GLU A 210 12.43 -8.63 -11.54
C GLU A 210 13.83 -8.58 -10.92
N ARG A 211 14.59 -7.50 -11.14
CA ARG A 211 15.90 -7.31 -10.50
C ARG A 211 15.81 -7.24 -8.99
N VAL A 212 14.83 -6.51 -8.46
CA VAL A 212 14.65 -6.39 -7.00
C VAL A 212 14.16 -7.71 -6.41
N VAL A 213 13.19 -8.37 -7.03
CA VAL A 213 12.70 -9.68 -6.60
C VAL A 213 13.84 -10.70 -6.58
N ARG A 214 14.70 -10.73 -7.62
CA ARG A 214 15.88 -11.59 -7.67
C ARG A 214 16.81 -11.33 -6.48
N ALA A 215 17.13 -10.08 -6.18
CA ALA A 215 18.00 -9.73 -5.05
C ALA A 215 17.40 -10.24 -3.73
N ARG A 216 16.10 -10.02 -3.49
CA ARG A 216 15.42 -10.46 -2.28
C ARG A 216 15.30 -11.98 -2.15
N LEU A 217 15.05 -12.68 -3.25
CA LEU A 217 15.02 -14.13 -3.25
C LEU A 217 16.42 -14.76 -3.09
N SER A 218 17.46 -14.08 -3.60
CA SER A 218 18.85 -14.49 -3.36
C SER A 218 19.20 -14.42 -1.87
N ASP A 219 18.83 -13.33 -1.19
CA ASP A 219 19.00 -13.18 0.25
C ASP A 219 18.20 -14.27 1.02
N ALA A 220 16.94 -14.48 0.64
CA ALA A 220 16.09 -15.48 1.26
C ALA A 220 16.67 -16.90 1.11
N LYS A 221 17.14 -17.26 -0.08
CA LYS A 221 17.80 -18.54 -0.36
C LYS A 221 19.08 -18.70 0.45
N PHE A 222 19.92 -17.68 0.50
CA PHE A 222 21.15 -17.70 1.30
C PHE A 222 20.87 -17.95 2.79
N PHE A 223 19.89 -17.26 3.36
CA PHE A 223 19.53 -17.47 4.77
C PHE A 223 18.91 -18.84 4.99
N TRP A 224 18.01 -19.29 4.11
CA TRP A 224 17.43 -20.63 4.17
C TRP A 224 18.50 -21.72 4.17
N GLU A 225 19.44 -21.69 3.22
CA GLU A 225 20.54 -22.66 3.12
C GLU A 225 21.51 -22.57 4.33
N THR A 226 21.69 -21.35 4.89
CA THR A 226 22.55 -21.14 6.05
C THR A 226 21.91 -21.67 7.33
N ASP A 227 20.59 -21.49 7.46
CA ASP A 227 19.87 -21.98 8.63
C ASP A 227 19.78 -23.51 8.68
N GLN A 228 19.78 -24.17 7.54
CA GLN A 228 19.83 -25.64 7.48
C GLN A 228 21.18 -26.26 7.89
N LYS A 229 22.27 -25.49 7.87
CA LYS A 229 23.63 -25.97 8.23
C LYS A 229 23.84 -26.15 9.72
N VAL A 230 23.06 -25.47 10.56
CA VAL A 230 23.25 -25.42 12.01
C VAL A 230 21.91 -25.65 12.68
N LYS A 231 21.83 -26.61 13.58
CA LYS A 231 20.62 -26.86 14.38
C LYS A 231 20.30 -25.65 15.25
N LEU A 232 19.03 -25.48 15.53
CA LEU A 232 18.54 -24.33 16.31
C LEU A 232 19.13 -24.36 17.75
N GLU A 233 19.24 -25.55 18.33
CA GLU A 233 19.79 -25.75 19.67
C GLU A 233 21.26 -25.29 19.76
N ASP A 234 22.05 -25.52 18.72
CA ASP A 234 23.46 -25.12 18.67
C ASP A 234 23.66 -23.60 18.67
N ARG A 235 22.57 -22.85 18.41
CA ARG A 235 22.57 -21.38 18.42
C ARG A 235 22.29 -20.77 19.78
N LEU A 236 21.82 -21.55 20.76
CA LEU A 236 21.49 -21.08 22.11
C LEU A 236 22.68 -20.40 22.81
N GLU A 237 23.88 -20.97 22.66
CA GLU A 237 25.09 -20.40 23.27
C GLU A 237 25.36 -18.93 22.89
N LYS A 238 25.02 -18.55 21.65
CA LYS A 238 25.17 -17.16 21.17
C LYS A 238 24.22 -16.18 21.88
N LEU A 239 23.12 -16.65 22.43
CA LEU A 239 22.17 -15.83 23.17
C LEU A 239 22.72 -15.37 24.54
N LYS A 240 23.77 -16.01 25.06
CA LYS A 240 24.45 -15.62 26.32
C LYS A 240 25.15 -14.27 26.21
N SER A 241 25.56 -13.88 24.99
CA SER A 241 26.20 -12.59 24.74
C SER A 241 25.24 -11.44 24.46
N ILE A 242 23.93 -11.74 24.33
CA ILE A 242 22.89 -10.75 23.99
C ILE A 242 22.13 -10.38 25.26
N VAL A 243 22.29 -9.16 25.72
CA VAL A 243 21.55 -8.63 26.88
C VAL A 243 20.08 -8.43 26.49
N PHE A 244 19.17 -9.06 27.24
CA PHE A 244 17.74 -8.84 27.11
C PHE A 244 17.30 -7.58 27.87
N HIS A 245 17.71 -7.50 29.14
CA HIS A 245 17.44 -6.36 30.02
C HIS A 245 18.46 -6.35 31.14
N GLU A 246 18.93 -5.15 31.52
CA GLU A 246 20.01 -4.98 32.55
C GLU A 246 19.73 -5.77 33.83
N LYS A 247 18.50 -5.76 34.32
CA LYS A 247 18.08 -6.46 35.57
C LYS A 247 17.57 -7.88 35.37
N LEU A 248 17.29 -8.28 34.13
CA LEU A 248 16.66 -9.57 33.80
C LEU A 248 17.62 -10.52 33.09
N GLY A 249 18.82 -10.06 32.79
CA GLY A 249 19.88 -10.85 32.21
C GLY A 249 19.86 -10.96 30.70
N THR A 250 20.40 -12.04 30.18
CA THR A 250 20.62 -12.32 28.77
C THR A 250 19.37 -12.90 28.08
N GLN A 251 19.38 -12.96 26.75
CA GLN A 251 18.35 -13.68 25.97
C GLN A 251 18.37 -15.18 26.28
N TYR A 252 19.53 -15.76 26.60
CA TYR A 252 19.65 -17.17 27.00
C TYR A 252 18.84 -17.43 28.28
N GLU A 253 19.10 -16.67 29.35
CA GLU A 253 18.36 -16.77 30.62
C GLU A 253 16.85 -16.52 30.45
N ARG A 254 16.45 -15.66 29.50
CA ARG A 254 15.06 -15.47 29.15
C ARG A 254 14.45 -16.74 28.52
N VAL A 255 15.17 -17.38 27.61
CA VAL A 255 14.73 -18.64 26.97
C VAL A 255 14.58 -19.75 28.03
N GLU A 256 15.52 -19.87 28.97
CA GLU A 256 15.42 -20.85 30.04
C GLU A 256 14.17 -20.65 30.91
N ARG A 257 13.88 -19.39 31.29
CA ARG A 257 12.65 -19.09 32.04
C ARG A 257 11.38 -19.39 31.26
N ILE A 258 11.37 -19.11 29.97
CA ILE A 258 10.22 -19.43 29.07
C ILE A 258 10.04 -20.94 28.95
N ALA A 259 11.14 -21.70 28.80
CA ALA A 259 11.10 -23.15 28.68
C ALA A 259 10.55 -23.79 29.98
N ALA A 260 11.04 -23.38 31.15
CA ALA A 260 10.56 -23.86 32.44
C ALA A 260 9.07 -23.54 32.64
N LEU A 261 8.63 -22.33 32.30
CA LEU A 261 7.22 -21.96 32.37
C LEU A 261 6.36 -22.76 31.40
N ALA A 262 6.84 -23.00 30.20
CA ALA A 262 6.11 -23.82 29.20
C ALA A 262 5.97 -25.29 29.66
N GLU A 263 7.00 -25.85 30.29
CA GLU A 263 6.98 -27.19 30.87
C GLU A 263 5.96 -27.28 32.02
N GLU A 264 5.90 -26.27 32.88
CA GLU A 264 4.93 -26.20 33.99
C GLU A 264 3.47 -26.05 33.51
N LEU A 265 3.26 -25.34 32.38
CA LEU A 265 1.93 -25.11 31.82
C LEU A 265 1.47 -26.22 30.84
N ALA A 266 2.37 -27.07 30.40
CA ALA A 266 2.01 -28.18 29.52
C ALA A 266 1.15 -29.20 30.28
N PRO A 267 0.04 -29.70 29.67
CA PRO A 267 -0.84 -30.70 30.29
C PRO A 267 -0.18 -32.07 30.45
#